data_93a0ea5afc3735bb80e51dbae0b2b50c
#
_entry.id   93a0ea5afc3735bb80e51dbae0b2b50c
#
_cell.length_a   1.000
_cell.length_b   1.000
_cell.length_c   1.000
_cell.angle_alpha   90.00
_cell.angle_beta   90.00
_cell.angle_gamma   90.00
#
_symmetry.space_group_name_H-M   'P 1'
#
loop_
_entity.id
_entity.type
_entity.pdbx_description
1 polymer ?
#
loop_
_entity_poly.entity_id
_entity_poly.type
_entity_poly.pdbx_seq_one_letter_code
_entity_poly.pdbx_strand_id
1 'polypeptide(L)'
;MWLIVQSILQDMQDARTSGVKFTAEQIATFDQEFSAEDTSRLMAIAGDSAEIHVKGVLTNTPDMFARWFGGGNTTYPSIIAALAEADANPEVKQIVMRFDSGGGAVNGMFDAIAAMQTTKKPIKAIVGTMAASAAYGLA
;
A
#
# COMPACT_ATOMS: atom_id res chain seq x y z
N MET A 1 -5.56 2.66 23.70
CA MET A 1 -4.80 2.89 22.46
C MET A 1 -3.41 3.46 22.71
N TRP A 2 -3.22 4.52 23.49
CA TRP A 2 -1.88 5.09 23.82
C TRP A 2 -0.91 4.14 24.53
N LEU A 3 -1.39 3.32 25.45
CA LEU A 3 -0.56 2.36 26.21
C LEU A 3 0.01 1.23 25.34
N ILE A 4 -0.74 0.77 24.34
CA ILE A 4 -0.28 -0.27 23.41
C ILE A 4 0.83 0.30 22.50
N VAL A 5 0.69 1.54 22.08
CA VAL A 5 1.69 2.24 21.25
C VAL A 5 2.99 2.47 22.00
N GLN A 6 2.94 2.82 23.29
CA GLN A 6 4.13 2.98 24.12
C GLN A 6 4.86 1.65 24.36
N SER A 7 4.15 0.54 24.55
CA SER A 7 4.80 -0.76 24.73
C SER A 7 5.52 -1.21 23.47
N ILE A 8 4.91 -1.03 22.30
CA ILE A 8 5.51 -1.38 21.01
C ILE A 8 6.75 -0.51 20.72
N LEU A 9 6.70 0.80 21.04
CA LEU A 9 7.87 1.69 20.93
C LEU A 9 9.02 1.25 21.83
N GLN A 10 8.71 0.87 23.06
CA GLN A 10 9.68 0.40 24.03
C GLN A 10 10.32 -0.90 23.54
N ASP A 11 9.49 -1.86 23.08
CA ASP A 11 9.93 -3.14 22.54
C ASP A 11 10.81 -2.96 21.29
N MET A 12 10.48 -2.01 20.41
CA MET A 12 11.30 -1.68 19.23
C MET A 12 12.63 -0.98 19.58
N GLN A 13 12.64 -0.12 20.59
CA GLN A 13 13.87 0.51 21.09
C GLN A 13 14.76 -0.52 21.79
N ASP A 14 14.17 -1.42 22.57
CA ASP A 14 14.86 -2.50 23.26
C ASP A 14 15.41 -3.55 22.27
N ALA A 15 14.66 -3.88 21.22
CA ALA A 15 15.13 -4.75 20.13
C ALA A 15 16.31 -4.16 19.36
N ARG A 16 16.32 -2.84 19.14
CA ARG A 16 17.43 -2.14 18.48
C ARG A 16 18.69 -2.09 19.34
N THR A 17 18.52 -2.06 20.66
CA THR A 17 19.64 -1.97 21.63
C THR A 17 20.15 -3.35 22.04
N SER A 18 19.30 -4.37 22.06
CA SER A 18 19.62 -5.73 22.52
C SER A 18 19.96 -6.73 21.40
N GLY A 19 19.93 -6.29 20.14
CA GLY A 19 20.27 -7.15 19.00
C GLY A 19 19.28 -8.33 18.78
N VAL A 20 18.07 -8.22 19.30
CA VAL A 20 17.01 -9.23 19.11
C VAL A 20 16.68 -9.32 17.62
N LYS A 21 16.90 -10.49 17.03
CA LYS A 21 16.50 -10.80 15.66
C LYS A 21 15.08 -11.35 15.71
N PHE A 22 14.16 -10.68 15.04
CA PHE A 22 12.83 -11.24 14.81
C PHE A 22 12.96 -12.55 14.02
N THR A 23 12.17 -13.56 14.40
CA THR A 23 12.10 -14.79 13.64
C THR A 23 11.42 -14.56 12.29
N ALA A 24 11.75 -15.37 11.28
CA ALA A 24 11.11 -15.28 9.97
C ALA A 24 9.57 -15.42 10.06
N GLU A 25 9.09 -16.15 11.04
CA GLU A 25 7.66 -16.35 11.32
C GLU A 25 7.00 -15.09 11.90
N GLN A 26 7.67 -14.38 12.80
CA GLN A 26 7.21 -13.09 13.33
C GLN A 26 7.19 -12.00 12.25
N ILE A 27 8.19 -11.98 11.37
CA ILE A 27 8.23 -11.06 10.22
C ILE A 27 7.08 -11.35 9.26
N ALA A 28 6.83 -12.62 8.93
CA ALA A 28 5.75 -13.03 8.02
C ALA A 28 4.36 -12.71 8.58
N THR A 29 4.14 -12.85 9.89
CA THR A 29 2.88 -12.50 10.54
C THR A 29 2.66 -10.98 10.52
N PHE A 30 3.71 -10.21 10.80
CA PHE A 30 3.69 -8.75 10.69
C PHE A 30 3.37 -8.31 9.25
N ASP A 31 4.03 -8.87 8.26
CA ASP A 31 3.82 -8.53 6.85
C ASP A 31 2.38 -8.87 6.39
N GLN A 32 1.78 -9.95 6.87
CA GLN A 32 0.40 -10.31 6.55
C GLN A 32 -0.64 -9.38 7.17
N GLU A 33 -0.50 -9.07 8.46
CA GLU A 33 -1.42 -8.14 9.14
C GLU A 33 -1.32 -6.73 8.55
N PHE A 34 -0.11 -6.26 8.25
CA PHE A 34 0.11 -4.95 7.64
C PHE A 34 -0.38 -4.88 6.20
N SER A 35 -0.22 -5.93 5.40
CA SER A 35 -0.70 -5.96 4.01
C SER A 35 -2.21 -5.88 3.92
N ALA A 36 -2.95 -6.56 4.80
CA ALA A 36 -4.40 -6.51 4.85
C ALA A 36 -4.93 -5.13 5.27
N GLU A 37 -4.30 -4.51 6.28
CA GLU A 37 -4.67 -3.16 6.73
C GLU A 37 -4.34 -2.10 5.67
N ASP A 38 -3.25 -2.26 4.94
CA ASP A 38 -2.87 -1.38 3.85
C ASP A 38 -3.83 -1.46 2.67
N THR A 39 -4.25 -2.66 2.29
CA THR A 39 -5.21 -2.83 1.20
C THR A 39 -6.55 -2.19 1.56
N SER A 40 -7.03 -2.36 2.80
CA SER A 40 -8.28 -1.77 3.27
C SER A 40 -8.23 -0.23 3.35
N ARG A 41 -7.06 0.36 3.56
CA ARG A 41 -6.85 1.82 3.53
C ARG A 41 -6.73 2.36 2.12
N LEU A 42 -6.18 1.56 1.21
CA LEU A 42 -5.91 1.95 -0.16
C LEU A 42 -7.13 1.82 -1.05
N MET A 43 -7.97 0.81 -0.80
CA MET A 43 -9.10 0.46 -1.66
C MET A 43 -10.44 0.66 -0.95
N ALA A 44 -11.40 1.22 -1.68
CA ALA A 44 -12.78 1.32 -1.27
C ALA A 44 -13.70 0.82 -2.40
N ILE A 45 -14.78 0.14 -2.04
CA ILE A 45 -15.80 -0.28 -3.01
C ILE A 45 -16.89 0.78 -3.07
N ALA A 46 -17.14 1.31 -4.25
CA ALA A 46 -18.18 2.29 -4.54
C ALA A 46 -19.09 1.79 -5.66
N GLY A 47 -20.23 1.24 -5.29
CA GLY A 47 -21.15 0.59 -6.24
C GLY A 47 -20.49 -0.65 -6.86
N ASP A 48 -20.35 -0.66 -8.18
CA ASP A 48 -19.68 -1.71 -8.95
C ASP A 48 -18.22 -1.39 -9.30
N SER A 49 -17.63 -0.39 -8.65
CA SER A 49 -16.28 0.06 -8.89
C SER A 49 -15.40 -0.11 -7.64
N ALA A 50 -14.19 -0.60 -7.80
CA ALA A 50 -13.15 -0.53 -6.79
C ALA A 50 -12.33 0.74 -6.99
N GLU A 51 -12.31 1.62 -6.00
CA GLU A 51 -11.47 2.83 -6.02
C GLU A 51 -10.18 2.56 -5.26
N ILE A 52 -9.04 2.67 -5.95
CA ILE A 52 -7.70 2.52 -5.37
C ILE A 52 -7.04 3.90 -5.31
N HIS A 53 -6.70 4.35 -4.10
CA HIS A 53 -6.13 5.66 -3.86
C HIS A 53 -4.61 5.60 -3.77
N VAL A 54 -3.92 6.11 -4.77
CA VAL A 54 -2.45 6.19 -4.84
C VAL A 54 -2.00 7.58 -4.40
N LYS A 55 -1.57 7.72 -3.14
CA LYS A 55 -1.24 9.01 -2.52
C LYS A 55 0.16 9.04 -1.94
N GLY A 56 0.76 10.23 -1.92
CA GLY A 56 2.05 10.47 -1.30
C GLY A 56 3.22 9.82 -2.04
N VAL A 57 4.25 9.43 -1.31
CA VAL A 57 5.47 8.85 -1.88
C VAL A 57 5.25 7.37 -2.18
N LEU A 58 5.73 6.89 -3.32
CA LEU A 58 5.66 5.48 -3.73
C LEU A 58 6.95 4.74 -3.35
N THR A 59 6.82 3.63 -2.65
CA THR A 59 7.96 2.82 -2.18
C THR A 59 7.62 1.33 -2.16
N ASN A 60 8.62 0.48 -1.87
CA ASN A 60 8.38 -0.95 -1.65
C ASN A 60 8.04 -1.30 -0.21
N THR A 61 8.40 -0.44 0.74
CA THR A 61 8.22 -0.69 2.16
C THR A 61 7.40 0.42 2.80
N PRO A 62 6.52 0.11 3.75
CA PRO A 62 5.75 1.12 4.46
C PRO A 62 6.64 2.00 5.32
N ASP A 63 6.34 3.30 5.35
CA ASP A 63 6.91 4.22 6.33
C ASP A 63 6.12 4.13 7.64
N MET A 64 6.59 3.28 8.53
CA MET A 64 5.95 3.00 9.82
C MET A 64 5.86 4.23 10.71
N PHE A 65 6.87 5.10 10.64
CA PHE A 65 6.89 6.32 11.45
C PHE A 65 5.84 7.34 10.97
N ALA A 66 5.77 7.58 9.67
CA ALA A 66 4.77 8.47 9.10
C ALA A 66 3.33 7.96 9.32
N ARG A 67 3.12 6.65 9.29
CA ARG A 67 1.81 6.03 9.58
C ARG A 67 1.32 6.31 10.99
N TRP A 68 2.19 6.34 11.96
CA TRP A 68 1.82 6.63 13.34
C TRP A 68 1.26 8.04 13.54
N PHE A 69 1.67 8.98 12.70
CA PHE A 69 1.18 10.37 12.74
C PHE A 69 0.03 10.63 11.75
N GLY A 70 -0.62 9.58 11.24
CA GLY A 70 -1.75 9.69 10.32
C GLY A 70 -1.37 10.04 8.88
N GLY A 71 -0.05 10.05 8.59
CA GLY A 71 0.51 10.11 7.25
C GLY A 71 0.82 8.73 6.70
N GLY A 72 1.72 8.67 5.74
CA GLY A 72 2.24 7.43 5.18
C GLY A 72 2.53 7.56 3.70
N ASN A 73 3.13 6.51 3.20
CA ASN A 73 3.42 6.31 1.80
C ASN A 73 2.49 5.23 1.23
N THR A 74 2.32 5.22 -0.08
CA THR A 74 1.69 4.12 -0.80
C THR A 74 2.78 3.14 -1.22
N THR A 75 2.58 1.85 -0.95
CA THR A 75 3.56 0.83 -1.36
C THR A 75 3.11 0.11 -2.63
N TYR A 76 4.07 -0.29 -3.48
CA TYR A 76 3.76 -1.09 -4.66
C TYR A 76 3.12 -2.44 -4.31
N PRO A 77 3.58 -3.18 -3.27
CA PRO A 77 2.90 -4.38 -2.81
C PRO A 77 1.43 -4.14 -2.43
N SER A 78 1.10 -3.03 -1.78
CA SER A 78 -0.29 -2.69 -1.44
C SER A 78 -1.14 -2.42 -2.68
N ILE A 79 -0.57 -1.74 -3.69
CA ILE A 79 -1.25 -1.52 -4.98
C ILE A 79 -1.53 -2.86 -5.67
N ILE A 80 -0.54 -3.76 -5.73
CA ILE A 80 -0.66 -5.09 -6.34
C ILE A 80 -1.73 -5.91 -5.62
N ALA A 81 -1.74 -5.90 -4.29
CA ALA A 81 -2.72 -6.61 -3.49
C ALA A 81 -4.15 -6.06 -3.71
N ALA A 82 -4.31 -4.73 -3.75
CA ALA A 82 -5.59 -4.08 -4.01
C ALA A 82 -6.12 -4.41 -5.43
N LEU A 83 -5.24 -4.42 -6.43
CA LEU A 83 -5.60 -4.82 -7.79
C LEU A 83 -6.08 -6.27 -7.84
N ALA A 84 -5.36 -7.19 -7.19
CA ALA A 84 -5.72 -8.61 -7.14
C ALA A 84 -7.06 -8.84 -6.43
N GLU A 85 -7.29 -8.16 -5.30
CA GLU A 85 -8.55 -8.23 -4.56
C GLU A 85 -9.72 -7.66 -5.39
N ALA A 86 -9.53 -6.51 -6.02
CA ALA A 86 -10.54 -5.91 -6.89
C ALA A 86 -10.84 -6.81 -8.11
N ASP A 87 -9.83 -7.42 -8.70
CA ASP A 87 -10.00 -8.31 -9.87
C ASP A 87 -10.73 -9.61 -9.51
N ALA A 88 -10.50 -10.14 -8.31
CA ALA A 88 -11.15 -11.34 -7.79
C ALA A 88 -12.60 -11.12 -7.31
N ASN A 89 -12.99 -9.90 -6.98
CA ASN A 89 -14.30 -9.59 -6.41
C ASN A 89 -15.40 -9.58 -7.52
N PRO A 90 -16.38 -10.50 -7.48
CA PRO A 90 -17.42 -10.58 -8.54
C PRO A 90 -18.33 -9.36 -8.60
N GLU A 91 -18.48 -8.59 -7.53
CA GLU A 91 -19.32 -7.39 -7.49
C GLU A 91 -18.64 -6.20 -8.19
N VAL A 92 -17.31 -6.24 -8.35
CA VAL A 92 -16.54 -5.18 -8.99
C VAL A 92 -16.52 -5.41 -10.50
N LYS A 93 -16.94 -4.41 -11.29
CA LYS A 93 -16.91 -4.43 -12.76
C LYS A 93 -15.78 -3.62 -13.35
N GLN A 94 -15.28 -2.61 -12.61
CA GLN A 94 -14.18 -1.76 -13.04
C GLN A 94 -13.33 -1.31 -11.86
N ILE A 95 -12.10 -0.93 -12.14
CA ILE A 95 -11.16 -0.40 -11.15
C ILE A 95 -10.88 1.05 -11.49
N VAL A 96 -10.99 1.94 -10.51
CA VAL A 96 -10.67 3.35 -10.64
C VAL A 96 -9.46 3.65 -9.77
N MET A 97 -8.33 3.96 -10.38
CA MET A 97 -7.13 4.37 -9.66
C MET A 97 -7.05 5.89 -9.58
N ARG A 98 -7.05 6.43 -8.36
CA ARG A 98 -6.97 7.87 -8.12
C ARG A 98 -5.58 8.26 -7.68
N PHE A 99 -4.91 9.09 -8.47
CA PHE A 99 -3.54 9.52 -8.23
C PHE A 99 -3.47 10.91 -7.62
N ASP A 100 -2.70 11.02 -6.53
CA ASP A 100 -2.25 12.27 -5.94
C ASP A 100 -0.85 12.05 -5.34
N SER A 101 0.13 11.88 -6.25
CA SER A 101 1.47 11.43 -5.91
C SER A 101 2.53 12.09 -6.77
N GLY A 102 3.60 12.54 -6.13
CA GLY A 102 4.82 13.01 -6.80
C GLY A 102 5.71 11.88 -7.32
N GLY A 103 5.32 10.63 -7.13
CA GLY A 103 6.14 9.46 -7.46
C GLY A 103 6.96 8.97 -6.28
N GLY A 104 8.07 8.32 -6.55
CA GLY A 104 8.93 7.73 -5.53
C GLY A 104 9.96 6.76 -6.10
N ALA A 105 10.20 5.67 -5.39
CA ALA A 105 11.17 4.66 -5.81
C ALA A 105 10.76 3.99 -7.14
N VAL A 106 11.72 3.78 -8.01
CA VAL A 106 11.51 3.05 -9.28
C VAL A 106 11.43 1.54 -9.04
N ASN A 107 12.13 1.07 -7.99
CA ASN A 107 12.10 -0.34 -7.61
C ASN A 107 10.68 -0.75 -7.16
N GLY A 108 10.12 -1.77 -7.80
CA GLY A 108 8.75 -2.25 -7.62
C GLY A 108 7.70 -1.61 -8.54
N MET A 109 8.01 -0.48 -9.19
CA MET A 109 7.09 0.17 -10.13
C MET A 109 6.70 -0.77 -11.28
N PHE A 110 7.67 -1.46 -11.86
CA PHE A 110 7.42 -2.37 -12.99
C PHE A 110 6.58 -3.59 -12.60
N ASP A 111 6.70 -4.07 -11.35
CA ASP A 111 5.87 -5.15 -10.83
C ASP A 111 4.41 -4.70 -10.69
N ALA A 112 4.19 -3.47 -10.23
CA ALA A 112 2.85 -2.87 -10.17
C ALA A 112 2.26 -2.66 -11.57
N ILE A 113 3.05 -2.19 -12.55
CA ILE A 113 2.62 -2.07 -13.95
C ILE A 113 2.23 -3.45 -14.51
N ALA A 114 3.04 -4.47 -14.26
CA ALA A 114 2.75 -5.84 -14.71
C ALA A 114 1.44 -6.36 -14.09
N ALA A 115 1.19 -6.09 -12.81
CA ALA A 115 -0.06 -6.44 -12.15
C ALA A 115 -1.26 -5.73 -12.80
N MET A 116 -1.14 -4.44 -13.13
CA MET A 116 -2.18 -3.70 -13.86
C MET A 116 -2.47 -4.31 -15.24
N GLN A 117 -1.43 -4.70 -15.97
CA GLN A 117 -1.55 -5.30 -17.31
C GLN A 117 -2.19 -6.69 -17.28
N THR A 118 -2.06 -7.43 -16.18
CA THR A 118 -2.64 -8.77 -16.02
C THR A 118 -4.05 -8.74 -15.42
N THR A 119 -4.50 -7.60 -14.91
CA THR A 119 -5.85 -7.39 -14.38
C THR A 119 -6.87 -7.52 -15.51
N LYS A 120 -7.92 -8.31 -15.29
CA LYS A 120 -8.97 -8.60 -16.29
C LYS A 120 -10.01 -7.50 -16.42
N LYS A 121 -10.21 -6.75 -15.34
CA LYS A 121 -11.20 -5.66 -15.30
C LYS A 121 -10.61 -4.37 -15.89
N PRO A 122 -11.43 -3.55 -16.54
CA PRO A 122 -10.95 -2.27 -17.05
C PRO A 122 -10.48 -1.37 -15.91
N ILE A 123 -9.29 -0.80 -16.10
CA ILE A 123 -8.69 0.17 -15.16
C ILE A 123 -8.83 1.56 -15.77
N LYS A 124 -9.31 2.50 -14.95
CA LYS A 124 -9.39 3.93 -15.27
C LYS A 124 -8.51 4.70 -14.32
N ALA A 125 -7.55 5.44 -14.84
CA ALA A 125 -6.74 6.37 -14.05
C ALA A 125 -7.43 7.74 -13.98
N ILE A 126 -7.47 8.32 -12.78
CA ILE A 126 -7.93 9.68 -12.51
C ILE A 126 -6.83 10.39 -11.75
N VAL A 127 -6.29 11.45 -12.33
CA VAL A 127 -5.32 12.30 -11.65
C VAL A 127 -6.06 13.43 -10.95
N GLY A 128 -5.90 13.51 -9.63
CA GLY A 128 -6.43 14.59 -8.81
C GLY A 128 -5.52 15.82 -8.90
N THR A 129 -4.62 15.98 -7.94
CA THR A 129 -3.70 17.12 -7.91
C THR A 129 -2.47 16.85 -8.78
N MET A 130 -1.88 15.64 -8.69
CA MET A 130 -0.62 15.32 -9.36
C MET A 130 -0.45 13.82 -9.60
N ALA A 131 0.14 13.48 -10.75
CA ALA A 131 0.79 12.20 -11.00
C ALA A 131 2.11 12.48 -11.68
N ALA A 132 3.23 12.35 -10.97
CA ALA A 132 4.56 12.64 -11.51
C ALA A 132 5.51 11.47 -11.30
N SER A 133 6.60 11.41 -12.09
CA SER A 133 7.64 10.38 -11.99
C SER A 133 7.04 8.96 -12.01
N ALA A 134 7.32 8.11 -11.02
CA ALA A 134 6.80 6.75 -10.93
C ALA A 134 5.25 6.70 -10.91
N ALA A 135 4.57 7.68 -10.30
CA ALA A 135 3.12 7.76 -10.32
C ALA A 135 2.55 8.02 -11.72
N TYR A 136 3.25 8.81 -12.54
CA TYR A 136 2.89 9.01 -13.94
C TYR A 136 3.06 7.73 -14.77
N GLY A 137 4.07 6.91 -14.44
CA GLY A 137 4.26 5.61 -15.09
C GLY A 137 3.15 4.60 -14.80
N LEU A 138 2.40 4.78 -13.69
CA LEU A 138 1.24 3.95 -13.33
C LEU A 138 -0.09 4.53 -13.85
N ALA A 139 -0.18 5.83 -14.11
CA ALA A 139 -1.39 6.52 -14.55
C ALA A 139 -1.57 6.47 -16.08
#